data_91a9b8bc82200f21d32b6c4c3e96adbd
#
_entry.id   91a9b8bc82200f21d32b6c4c3e96adbd
#
_cell.length_a   1.000
_cell.length_b   1.000
_cell.length_c   1.000
_cell.angle_alpha   90.00
_cell.angle_beta   90.00
_cell.angle_gamma   90.00
#
_symmetry.space_group_name_H-M   'P 1'
#
loop_
_entity.id
_entity.type
_entity.pdbx_description
1 polymer ?
#
loop_
_entity_poly.entity_id
_entity_poly.type
_entity_poly.pdbx_seq_one_letter_code
_entity_poly.pdbx_strand_id
1 'polypeptide(L)' 'MSARVVDARGLEPPEPFERAMEGLMALGKDEEMLLILDRMPHPLLRILDRDGYVHTEAFRDDGAVEIRIRQR' A
#
# COMPACT_ATOMS: atom_id res chain seq x y z
N MET A 1 6.07 7.76 16.18
CA MET A 1 5.52 6.97 15.06
C MET A 1 5.81 7.67 13.76
N SER A 2 6.25 6.94 12.78
CA SER A 2 6.56 7.50 11.47
C SER A 2 5.62 6.94 10.42
N ALA A 3 5.39 7.74 9.38
CA ALA A 3 4.55 7.35 8.26
C ALA A 3 5.42 7.36 6.99
N ARG A 4 5.26 6.34 6.17
CA ARG A 4 5.95 6.22 4.91
C ARG A 4 4.94 6.35 3.78
N VAL A 5 5.21 7.23 2.83
CA VAL A 5 4.31 7.42 1.69
C VAL A 5 4.94 6.79 0.46
N VAL A 6 4.19 5.91 -0.19
CA VAL A 6 4.59 5.28 -1.44
C VAL A 6 3.55 5.65 -2.50
N ASP A 7 3.91 6.58 -3.37
CA ASP A 7 3.02 7.02 -4.45
C ASP A 7 3.41 6.26 -5.72
N ALA A 8 2.57 5.31 -6.10
CA ALA A 8 2.82 4.47 -7.26
C ALA A 8 1.84 4.76 -8.40
N ARG A 9 1.25 5.97 -8.40
CA ARG A 9 0.36 6.37 -9.50
C ARG A 9 1.16 6.61 -10.76
N GLY A 10 0.53 6.35 -11.91
CA GLY A 10 1.14 6.60 -13.20
C GLY A 10 2.17 5.59 -13.64
N LEU A 11 2.39 4.54 -12.86
CA LEU A 11 3.34 3.49 -13.19
C LEU A 11 2.63 2.34 -13.91
N GLU A 12 3.35 1.67 -14.77
CA GLU A 12 2.80 0.51 -15.49
C GLU A 12 3.10 -0.78 -14.73
N PRO A 13 2.19 -1.77 -14.76
CA PRO A 13 2.46 -3.07 -14.14
C PRO A 13 3.76 -3.67 -14.70
N PRO A 14 4.58 -4.32 -13.86
CA PRO A 14 4.33 -4.64 -12.46
C PRO A 14 4.91 -3.62 -11.46
N GLU A 15 5.32 -2.43 -11.92
CA GLU A 15 5.99 -1.47 -11.06
C GLU A 15 5.20 -1.06 -9.82
N PRO A 16 3.87 -0.80 -9.90
CA PRO A 16 3.13 -0.45 -8.69
C PRO A 16 3.22 -1.53 -7.61
N PHE A 17 3.14 -2.80 -8.03
CA PHE A 17 3.24 -3.91 -7.11
C PHE A 17 4.65 -3.99 -6.50
N GLU A 18 5.68 -3.81 -7.31
CA GLU A 18 7.07 -3.83 -6.85
C GLU A 18 7.34 -2.73 -5.83
N ARG A 19 6.82 -1.52 -6.08
CA ARG A 19 6.98 -0.41 -5.15
C ARG A 19 6.30 -0.70 -3.82
N ALA A 20 5.11 -1.29 -3.87
CA ALA A 20 4.38 -1.67 -2.67
C ALA A 20 5.17 -2.70 -1.86
N MET A 21 5.71 -3.72 -2.52
CA MET A 21 6.47 -4.76 -1.84
C MET A 21 7.76 -4.22 -1.23
N GLU A 22 8.45 -3.33 -1.93
CA GLU A 22 9.63 -2.66 -1.38
C GLU A 22 9.29 -1.91 -0.09
N GLY A 23 8.18 -1.16 -0.12
CA GLY A 23 7.74 -0.42 1.05
C GLY A 23 7.41 -1.33 2.22
N LEU A 24 6.75 -2.45 1.96
CA LEU A 24 6.40 -3.41 3.00
C LEU A 24 7.64 -4.05 3.62
N MET A 25 8.64 -4.36 2.82
CA MET A 25 9.87 -4.94 3.33
C MET A 25 10.64 -3.99 4.23
N ALA A 26 10.48 -2.69 4.00
CA ALA A 26 11.14 -1.67 4.81
C ALA A 26 10.30 -1.20 5.99
N LEU A 27 9.05 -1.65 6.08
CA LEU A 27 8.11 -1.16 7.09
C LEU A 27 8.41 -1.73 8.46
N GLY A 28 8.66 -0.84 9.42
CA GLY A 28 8.90 -1.24 10.79
C GLY A 28 7.61 -1.46 11.57
N LYS A 29 7.73 -2.01 12.76
CA LYS A 29 6.59 -2.36 13.62
C LYS A 29 5.72 -1.17 13.98
N ASP A 30 6.34 -0.02 14.20
CA ASP A 30 5.64 1.18 14.64
C ASP A 30 5.40 2.16 13.50
N GLU A 31 5.60 1.71 12.27
CA GLU A 31 5.41 2.55 11.10
C GLU A 31 4.10 2.23 10.40
N GLU A 32 3.57 3.24 9.74
CA GLU A 32 2.42 3.09 8.87
C GLU A 32 2.85 3.46 7.46
N MET A 33 2.37 2.71 6.47
CA MET A 33 2.62 3.01 5.08
C MET A 33 1.32 3.50 4.44
N LEU A 34 1.42 4.61 3.72
CA LEU A 34 0.32 5.09 2.88
C LEU A 34 0.68 4.81 1.44
N LEU A 35 -0.03 3.88 0.83
CA LEU A 35 0.18 3.50 -0.56
C LEU A 35 -0.89 4.15 -1.42
N ILE A 36 -0.47 4.82 -2.49
CA ILE A 36 -1.39 5.50 -3.41
C ILE A 36 -1.27 4.87 -4.78
N LEU A 37 -2.40 4.42 -5.32
CA LEU A 37 -2.45 3.69 -6.59
C LEU A 37 -3.57 4.23 -7.47
N ASP A 38 -3.51 3.91 -8.76
CA ASP A 38 -4.54 4.32 -9.70
C ASP A 38 -5.80 3.48 -9.63
N ARG A 39 -5.70 2.26 -9.10
CA ARG A 39 -6.83 1.35 -8.98
C ARG A 39 -6.64 0.40 -7.80
N MET A 40 -7.73 -0.23 -7.40
CA MET A 40 -7.74 -1.15 -6.25
C MET A 40 -6.87 -2.37 -6.55
N PRO A 41 -5.83 -2.62 -5.73
CA PRO A 41 -4.90 -3.73 -5.97
C PRO A 41 -5.36 -5.01 -5.29
N HIS A 42 -6.40 -5.66 -5.82
CA HIS A 42 -6.97 -6.84 -5.17
C HIS A 42 -5.96 -7.95 -4.85
N PRO A 43 -5.02 -8.29 -5.75
CA PRO A 43 -4.02 -9.30 -5.41
C PRO A 43 -3.14 -8.90 -4.22
N LEU A 44 -2.79 -7.62 -4.13
CA LEU A 44 -1.97 -7.13 -3.02
C LEU A 44 -2.74 -7.22 -1.70
N LEU A 45 -4.04 -6.89 -1.72
CA LEU A 45 -4.86 -6.97 -0.51
C LEU A 45 -4.90 -8.38 0.04
N ARG A 46 -4.95 -9.38 -0.84
CA ARG A 46 -4.92 -10.78 -0.42
C ARG A 46 -3.59 -11.14 0.24
N ILE A 47 -2.48 -10.60 -0.28
CA ILE A 47 -1.17 -10.82 0.30
C ILE A 47 -1.09 -10.18 1.69
N LEU A 48 -1.62 -8.97 1.83
CA LEU A 48 -1.63 -8.29 3.12
C LEU A 48 -2.41 -9.08 4.17
N ASP A 49 -3.57 -9.60 3.78
CA ASP A 49 -4.37 -10.42 4.69
C ASP A 49 -3.65 -11.70 5.07
N ARG A 50 -3.05 -12.36 4.08
CA ARG A 50 -2.33 -13.62 4.31
C ARG A 50 -1.17 -13.42 5.27
N ASP A 51 -0.44 -12.31 5.12
CA ASP A 51 0.77 -12.07 5.89
C ASP A 51 0.52 -11.33 7.21
N GLY A 52 -0.76 -11.08 7.54
CA GLY A 52 -1.11 -10.54 8.84
C GLY A 52 -0.99 -9.03 8.97
N TYR A 53 -0.93 -8.31 7.87
CA TYR A 53 -0.97 -6.85 7.93
C TYR A 53 -2.38 -6.34 8.19
N VAL A 54 -2.46 -5.18 8.83
CA VAL A 54 -3.71 -4.45 8.99
C VAL A 54 -3.76 -3.39 7.90
N HIS A 55 -4.88 -3.31 7.19
CA HIS A 55 -5.00 -2.33 6.12
C HIS A 55 -6.42 -1.76 6.02
N THR A 56 -6.50 -0.53 5.57
CA THR A 56 -7.77 0.13 5.27
C THR A 56 -7.64 0.82 3.92
N GLU A 57 -8.71 0.80 3.12
CA GLU A 57 -8.74 1.38 1.79
C GLU A 57 -9.71 2.56 1.74
N ALA A 58 -9.36 3.57 0.94
CA ALA A 58 -10.21 4.72 0.71
C ALA A 58 -10.01 5.23 -0.70
N PHE A 59 -11.05 5.82 -1.27
CA PHE A 59 -10.95 6.46 -2.57
C PHE A 59 -10.69 7.95 -2.40
N ARG A 60 -9.82 8.48 -3.23
CA ARG A 60 -9.55 9.91 -3.29
C ARG A 60 -10.55 10.59 -4.23
N ASP A 61 -10.64 11.90 -4.14
CA ASP A 61 -11.54 12.67 -4.98
C ASP A 61 -11.23 12.54 -6.48
N ASP A 62 -9.96 12.29 -6.80
CA ASP A 62 -9.53 12.13 -8.19
C ASP A 62 -9.67 10.69 -8.70
N GLY A 63 -10.24 9.82 -7.90
CA GLY A 63 -10.43 8.42 -8.29
C GLY A 63 -9.29 7.50 -7.94
N ALA A 64 -8.18 8.03 -7.44
CA ALA A 64 -7.07 7.20 -6.98
C ALA A 64 -7.46 6.48 -5.68
N VAL A 65 -6.69 5.45 -5.34
CA VAL A 65 -6.94 4.63 -4.15
C VAL A 65 -5.81 4.85 -3.15
N GLU A 66 -6.17 5.03 -1.88
CA GLU A 66 -5.22 5.07 -0.78
C GLU A 66 -5.37 3.82 0.06
N ILE A 67 -4.26 3.22 0.41
CA ILE A 67 -4.26 2.07 1.31
C ILE A 67 -3.32 2.35 2.46
N ARG A 68 -3.86 2.37 3.66
CA ARG A 68 -3.05 2.53 4.87
C ARG A 68 -2.72 1.15 5.38
N ILE A 69 -1.44 0.90 5.58
CA ILE A 69 -0.95 -0.43 5.92
C ILE A 69 -0.03 -0.33 7.13
N ARG A 70 -0.22 -1.24 8.07
CA ARG A 70 0.70 -1.38 9.20
C ARG A 70 0.80 -2.84 9.62
N GLN A 71 1.87 -3.16 10.30
CA GLN A 71 2.00 -4.49 10.88
C GLN A 71 1.02 -4.63 12.04
N ARG A 72 0.53 -5.85 12.22
CA ARG A 72 -0.37 -6.16 13.31
C ARG A 72 0.35 -6.16 14.66
#